data_f1667ef98b3d291b6b787c1f5e49035d
#
_entry.id   f1667ef98b3d291b6b787c1f5e49035d
#
_cell.length_a   1.000
_cell.length_b   1.000
_cell.length_c   1.000
_cell.angle_alpha   90.00
_cell.angle_beta   90.00
_cell.angle_gamma   90.00
#
_symmetry.space_group_name_H-M   'P 1'
#
loop_
_entity.id
_entity.type
_entity.pdbx_description
1 polymer ?
#
loop_
_entity_poly.entity_id
_entity_poly.type
_entity_poly.pdbx_seq_one_letter_code
_entity_poly.pdbx_strand_id
1 'polypeptide(L)'
;MSRPPLPPFDAVAAAQKARMAEDAWNSRDPAKVALAYTEDSRWRNRAEFITGRAGIEAFLTRKWARELDYRLIKEVWAFAANHIAVRFAYEWHDDSGQWFRSYGNENWEFDDEGLMAVRHASINDLPITEADRLFHWPPGRRPDDHPGLSDLGL
;
A
#
# COMPACT_ATOMS: atom_id res chain seq x y z
N MET A 1 -6.02 -18.24 10.76
CA MET A 1 -6.83 -17.03 11.08
C MET A 1 -7.31 -16.42 9.78
N SER A 2 -8.58 -16.11 9.68
CA SER A 2 -9.10 -15.51 8.46
C SER A 2 -9.10 -13.98 8.52
N ARG A 3 -9.02 -13.36 7.35
CA ARG A 3 -9.02 -11.90 7.20
C ARG A 3 -9.96 -11.50 6.06
N PRO A 4 -11.26 -11.48 6.35
CA PRO A 4 -12.28 -11.11 5.35
C PRO A 4 -12.08 -9.69 4.79
N PRO A 5 -12.60 -9.40 3.57
CA PRO A 5 -13.33 -10.32 2.70
C PRO A 5 -12.44 -11.42 2.12
N LEU A 6 -13.04 -12.59 1.88
CA LEU A 6 -12.36 -13.78 1.37
C LEU A 6 -12.52 -13.87 -0.15
N PRO A 7 -11.53 -14.49 -0.86
CA PRO A 7 -11.74 -14.77 -2.27
C PRO A 7 -12.84 -15.83 -2.50
N PRO A 8 -13.48 -15.89 -3.68
CA PRO A 8 -13.24 -15.02 -4.84
C PRO A 8 -13.79 -13.61 -4.61
N PHE A 9 -13.09 -12.62 -5.11
CA PHE A 9 -13.47 -11.23 -4.90
C PHE A 9 -14.46 -10.75 -5.96
N ASP A 10 -15.44 -9.94 -5.52
CA ASP A 10 -16.25 -9.09 -6.38
C ASP A 10 -15.73 -7.64 -6.27
N ALA A 11 -16.38 -6.71 -6.97
CA ALA A 11 -15.94 -5.31 -6.98
C ALA A 11 -15.95 -4.68 -5.58
N VAL A 12 -16.96 -4.97 -4.77
CA VAL A 12 -17.08 -4.44 -3.40
C VAL A 12 -15.98 -5.01 -2.51
N ALA A 13 -15.77 -6.32 -2.57
CA ALA A 13 -14.74 -6.98 -1.77
C ALA A 13 -13.32 -6.53 -2.16
N ALA A 14 -13.05 -6.38 -3.46
CA ALA A 14 -11.76 -5.88 -3.93
C ALA A 14 -11.50 -4.45 -3.43
N ALA A 15 -12.50 -3.57 -3.53
CA ALA A 15 -12.39 -2.20 -3.03
C ALA A 15 -12.15 -2.17 -1.51
N GLN A 16 -12.83 -3.04 -0.77
CA GLN A 16 -12.65 -3.16 0.68
C GLN A 16 -11.23 -3.63 1.03
N LYS A 17 -10.71 -4.63 0.31
CA LYS A 17 -9.32 -5.10 0.50
C LYS A 17 -8.31 -3.98 0.23
N ALA A 18 -8.50 -3.21 -0.84
CA ALA A 18 -7.62 -2.10 -1.17
C ALA A 18 -7.63 -1.03 -0.08
N ARG A 19 -8.82 -0.68 0.43
CA ARG A 19 -8.94 0.30 1.51
C ARG A 19 -8.31 -0.19 2.81
N MET A 20 -8.49 -1.46 3.16
CA MET A 20 -7.87 -2.06 4.34
C MET A 20 -6.34 -2.00 4.25
N ALA A 21 -5.78 -2.29 3.08
CA ALA A 21 -4.34 -2.21 2.85
C ALA A 21 -3.85 -0.76 2.96
N GLU A 22 -4.54 0.18 2.34
CA GLU A 22 -4.23 1.61 2.44
C GLU A 22 -4.21 2.06 3.89
N ASP A 23 -5.25 1.73 4.66
CA ASP A 23 -5.37 2.12 6.07
C ASP A 23 -4.25 1.53 6.93
N ALA A 24 -3.93 0.25 6.70
CA ALA A 24 -2.85 -0.42 7.44
C ALA A 24 -1.48 0.25 7.16
N TRP A 25 -1.17 0.51 5.89
CA TRP A 25 0.09 1.15 5.52
C TRP A 25 0.17 2.60 6.02
N ASN A 26 -0.94 3.34 5.99
CA ASN A 26 -0.99 4.70 6.54
C ASN A 26 -0.81 4.73 8.06
N SER A 27 -0.98 3.62 8.77
CA SER A 27 -0.65 3.52 10.19
C SER A 27 0.85 3.57 10.45
N ARG A 28 1.66 3.22 9.46
CA ARG A 28 3.12 3.14 9.55
C ARG A 28 3.60 2.22 10.67
N ASP A 29 2.84 1.16 10.92
CA ASP A 29 3.15 0.15 11.93
C ASP A 29 3.54 -1.16 11.23
N PRO A 30 4.85 -1.48 11.14
CA PRO A 30 5.32 -2.67 10.44
C PRO A 30 4.70 -3.98 10.95
N ALA A 31 4.57 -4.13 12.26
CA ALA A 31 4.01 -5.34 12.85
C ALA A 31 2.52 -5.51 12.50
N LYS A 32 1.76 -4.40 12.52
CA LYS A 32 0.35 -4.41 12.13
C LYS A 32 0.18 -4.75 10.66
N VAL A 33 0.98 -4.16 9.79
CA VAL A 33 0.93 -4.44 8.34
C VAL A 33 1.25 -5.90 8.07
N ALA A 34 2.27 -6.45 8.70
CA ALA A 34 2.71 -7.83 8.47
C ALA A 34 1.61 -8.87 8.72
N LEU A 35 0.67 -8.59 9.61
CA LEU A 35 -0.45 -9.49 9.92
C LEU A 35 -1.42 -9.71 8.75
N ALA A 36 -1.40 -8.85 7.74
CA ALA A 36 -2.23 -8.99 6.53
C ALA A 36 -1.66 -10.00 5.54
N TYR A 37 -0.46 -10.49 5.76
CA TYR A 37 0.29 -11.36 4.85
C TYR A 37 0.43 -12.76 5.43
N THR A 38 0.57 -13.76 4.54
CA THR A 38 0.87 -15.12 4.99
C THR A 38 2.25 -15.17 5.63
N GLU A 39 2.50 -16.17 6.47
CA GLU A 39 3.80 -16.32 7.14
C GLU A 39 4.95 -16.52 6.16
N ASP A 40 4.66 -17.12 5.00
CA ASP A 40 5.60 -17.38 3.92
C ASP A 40 5.42 -16.44 2.73
N SER A 41 4.76 -15.31 2.91
CA SER A 41 4.45 -14.35 1.86
C SER A 41 5.70 -13.94 1.09
N ARG A 42 5.52 -13.76 -0.22
CA ARG A 42 6.61 -13.38 -1.13
C ARG A 42 6.31 -12.04 -1.77
N TRP A 43 7.27 -11.14 -1.65
CA TRP A 43 7.22 -9.82 -2.23
C TRP A 43 8.31 -9.61 -3.26
N ARG A 44 8.01 -8.85 -4.28
CA ARG A 44 8.98 -8.02 -4.99
C ARG A 44 8.54 -6.57 -4.84
N ASN A 45 9.39 -5.76 -4.21
CA ASN A 45 9.17 -4.32 -4.09
C ASN A 45 10.26 -3.60 -4.86
N ARG A 46 9.94 -2.93 -5.96
CA ARG A 46 10.93 -2.42 -6.91
C ARG A 46 11.79 -3.57 -7.41
N ALA A 47 13.07 -3.59 -7.07
CA ALA A 47 14.01 -4.67 -7.41
C ALA A 47 14.38 -5.53 -6.20
N GLU A 48 13.78 -5.31 -5.03
CA GLU A 48 14.07 -6.04 -3.81
C GLU A 48 13.07 -7.19 -3.62
N PHE A 49 13.58 -8.38 -3.34
CA PHE A 49 12.79 -9.57 -3.03
C PHE A 49 12.77 -9.80 -1.53
N ILE A 50 11.58 -10.01 -0.97
CA ILE A 50 11.36 -10.11 0.47
C ILE A 50 10.48 -11.32 0.72
N THR A 51 10.82 -12.12 1.74
CA THR A 51 10.07 -13.32 2.10
C THR A 51 9.69 -13.29 3.57
N GLY A 52 8.43 -13.63 3.86
CA GLY A 52 7.90 -13.83 5.20
C GLY A 52 7.67 -12.55 5.98
N ARG A 53 6.93 -12.70 7.08
CA ARG A 53 6.54 -11.57 7.93
C ARG A 53 7.72 -10.84 8.54
N ALA A 54 8.75 -11.56 8.99
CA ALA A 54 9.94 -10.92 9.55
C ALA A 54 10.66 -10.04 8.52
N GLY A 55 10.76 -10.54 7.27
CA GLY A 55 11.32 -9.75 6.16
C GLY A 55 10.49 -8.52 5.84
N ILE A 56 9.16 -8.66 5.87
CA ILE A 56 8.22 -7.55 5.65
C ILE A 56 8.38 -6.48 6.73
N GLU A 57 8.42 -6.88 8.00
CA GLU A 57 8.61 -5.93 9.12
C GLU A 57 9.94 -5.19 9.01
N ALA A 58 11.01 -5.89 8.69
CA ALA A 58 12.33 -5.28 8.52
C ALA A 58 12.34 -4.27 7.37
N PHE A 59 11.73 -4.63 6.23
CA PHE A 59 11.59 -3.73 5.09
C PHE A 59 10.79 -2.47 5.45
N LEU A 60 9.63 -2.62 6.08
CA LEU A 60 8.77 -1.50 6.43
C LEU A 60 9.38 -0.59 7.49
N THR A 61 10.15 -1.15 8.42
CA THR A 61 10.90 -0.39 9.41
C THR A 61 11.90 0.55 8.72
N ARG A 62 12.65 0.04 7.74
CA ARG A 62 13.57 0.86 6.95
C ARG A 62 12.83 1.90 6.11
N LYS A 63 11.73 1.50 5.50
CA LYS A 63 10.91 2.38 4.64
C LYS A 63 10.45 3.61 5.41
N TRP A 64 9.80 3.43 6.54
CA TRP A 64 9.22 4.54 7.30
C TRP A 64 10.21 5.28 8.19
N ALA A 65 11.40 4.76 8.38
CA ALA A 65 12.52 5.54 8.92
C ALA A 65 13.04 6.58 7.92
N ARG A 66 12.91 6.28 6.61
CA ARG A 66 13.35 7.15 5.51
C ARG A 66 12.22 8.03 4.96
N GLU A 67 11.03 7.46 4.79
CA GLU A 67 9.89 8.11 4.15
C GLU A 67 9.03 8.77 5.22
N LEU A 68 9.31 10.05 5.49
CA LEU A 68 8.68 10.81 6.57
C LEU A 68 7.37 11.45 6.08
N ASP A 69 6.43 11.66 7.02
CA ASP A 69 5.11 12.24 6.74
C ASP A 69 4.34 11.51 5.62
N TYR A 70 4.50 10.21 5.56
CA TYR A 70 3.95 9.32 4.55
C TYR A 70 2.42 9.36 4.50
N ARG A 71 1.88 9.53 3.28
CA ARG A 71 0.43 9.52 2.97
C ARG A 71 0.22 8.71 1.71
N LEU A 72 -0.65 7.71 1.78
CA LEU A 72 -0.88 6.74 0.71
C LEU A 72 -2.35 6.73 0.28
N ILE A 73 -2.58 6.67 -1.02
CA ILE A 73 -3.91 6.41 -1.61
C ILE A 73 -3.79 5.23 -2.58
N LYS A 74 -4.68 4.25 -2.43
CA LYS A 74 -4.79 3.09 -3.34
C LYS A 74 -6.13 3.11 -4.07
N GLU A 75 -6.13 2.52 -5.26
CA GLU A 75 -7.33 2.36 -6.08
C GLU A 75 -7.27 1.01 -6.81
N VAL A 76 -8.35 0.25 -6.78
CA VAL A 76 -8.42 -1.02 -7.53
C VAL A 76 -8.42 -0.72 -9.02
N TRP A 77 -7.56 -1.42 -9.75
CA TRP A 77 -7.56 -1.37 -11.22
C TRP A 77 -8.36 -2.52 -11.81
N ALA A 78 -8.16 -3.75 -11.32
CA ALA A 78 -8.86 -4.93 -11.79
C ALA A 78 -8.81 -6.03 -10.72
N PHE A 79 -9.69 -7.01 -10.84
CA PHE A 79 -9.69 -8.18 -9.95
C PHE A 79 -10.20 -9.40 -10.70
N ALA A 80 -9.78 -10.59 -10.26
CA ALA A 80 -10.28 -11.87 -10.75
C ALA A 80 -9.91 -12.96 -9.74
N ALA A 81 -10.88 -13.81 -9.37
CA ALA A 81 -10.67 -14.91 -8.43
C ALA A 81 -10.02 -14.41 -7.11
N ASN A 82 -8.78 -14.83 -6.82
CA ASN A 82 -8.05 -14.42 -5.63
C ASN A 82 -6.98 -13.35 -5.92
N HIS A 83 -7.08 -12.66 -7.06
CA HIS A 83 -6.14 -11.64 -7.48
C HIS A 83 -6.77 -10.26 -7.48
N ILE A 84 -5.99 -9.25 -7.08
CA ILE A 84 -6.38 -7.84 -7.20
C ILE A 84 -5.19 -7.07 -7.75
N ALA A 85 -5.43 -6.31 -8.83
CA ALA A 85 -4.47 -5.35 -9.35
C ALA A 85 -4.83 -3.96 -8.81
N VAL A 86 -3.84 -3.26 -8.28
CA VAL A 86 -4.02 -1.98 -7.60
C VAL A 86 -3.03 -0.97 -8.15
N ARG A 87 -3.49 0.25 -8.36
CA ARG A 87 -2.61 1.39 -8.58
C ARG A 87 -2.59 2.24 -7.31
N PHE A 88 -1.48 2.92 -7.07
CA PHE A 88 -1.34 3.75 -5.88
C PHE A 88 -0.40 4.92 -6.13
N ALA A 89 -0.51 5.91 -5.26
CA ALA A 89 0.48 6.95 -5.13
C ALA A 89 0.65 7.29 -3.64
N TYR A 90 1.85 7.71 -3.26
CA TYR A 90 2.08 8.20 -1.91
C TYR A 90 3.03 9.38 -1.92
N GLU A 91 2.81 10.27 -0.95
CA GLU A 91 3.67 11.42 -0.74
C GLU A 91 4.46 11.27 0.54
N TRP A 92 5.70 11.72 0.51
CA TRP A 92 6.63 11.62 1.62
C TRP A 92 7.79 12.59 1.41
N HIS A 93 8.54 12.86 2.47
CA HIS A 93 9.81 13.58 2.33
C HIS A 93 10.93 12.82 3.03
N ASP A 94 12.17 13.06 2.60
CA ASP A 94 13.34 12.52 3.27
C ASP A 94 13.81 13.45 4.41
N ASP A 95 14.91 13.10 5.06
CA ASP A 95 15.46 13.85 6.19
C ASP A 95 16.09 15.18 5.79
N SER A 96 16.29 15.42 4.48
CA SER A 96 16.72 16.73 3.96
C SER A 96 15.55 17.69 3.72
N GLY A 97 14.31 17.20 3.83
CA GLY A 97 13.11 17.98 3.51
C GLY A 97 12.71 17.93 2.04
N GLN A 98 13.36 17.09 1.21
CA GLN A 98 12.96 16.90 -0.18
C GLN A 98 11.70 16.07 -0.24
N TRP A 99 10.62 16.61 -0.80
CA TRP A 99 9.37 15.91 -1.03
C TRP A 99 9.37 15.09 -2.30
N PHE A 100 8.59 14.01 -2.27
CA PHE A 100 8.39 13.10 -3.41
C PHE A 100 6.92 12.71 -3.49
N ARG A 101 6.46 12.47 -4.73
CA ARG A 101 5.26 11.66 -4.99
C ARG A 101 5.69 10.42 -5.72
N SER A 102 5.43 9.27 -5.12
CA SER A 102 5.78 7.98 -5.69
C SER A 102 4.54 7.35 -6.28
N TYR A 103 4.64 6.93 -7.54
CA TYR A 103 3.55 6.29 -8.28
C TYR A 103 3.84 4.81 -8.42
N GLY A 104 2.85 3.97 -8.16
CA GLY A 104 3.04 2.54 -8.23
C GLY A 104 1.85 1.78 -8.80
N ASN A 105 2.18 0.60 -9.29
CA ASN A 105 1.21 -0.43 -9.65
C ASN A 105 1.63 -1.70 -8.93
N GLU A 106 0.66 -2.41 -8.37
CA GLU A 106 0.96 -3.65 -7.69
C GLU A 106 -0.07 -4.73 -8.02
N ASN A 107 0.39 -5.97 -7.95
CA ASN A 107 -0.42 -7.16 -8.13
C ASN A 107 -0.44 -7.94 -6.83
N TRP A 108 -1.62 -8.36 -6.40
CA TRP A 108 -1.84 -9.12 -5.18
C TRP A 108 -2.44 -10.49 -5.47
N GLU A 109 -1.97 -11.50 -4.76
CA GLU A 109 -2.58 -12.82 -4.71
C GLU A 109 -2.84 -13.18 -3.25
N PHE A 110 -4.05 -13.70 -2.96
CA PHE A 110 -4.49 -14.03 -1.61
C PHE A 110 -4.68 -15.54 -1.46
N ASP A 111 -4.49 -16.03 -0.24
CA ASP A 111 -4.91 -17.38 0.10
C ASP A 111 -6.41 -17.46 0.43
N ASP A 112 -6.90 -18.66 0.73
CA ASP A 112 -8.34 -18.88 1.01
C ASP A 112 -8.80 -18.23 2.31
N GLU A 113 -7.88 -17.84 3.17
CA GLU A 113 -8.18 -17.14 4.43
C GLU A 113 -8.15 -15.61 4.29
N GLY A 114 -7.87 -15.12 3.09
CA GLY A 114 -7.83 -13.68 2.82
C GLY A 114 -6.52 -13.00 3.23
N LEU A 115 -5.46 -13.77 3.47
CA LEU A 115 -4.12 -13.24 3.70
C LEU A 115 -3.39 -13.13 2.36
N MET A 116 -2.62 -12.06 2.19
CA MET A 116 -1.87 -11.85 0.94
C MET A 116 -0.62 -12.73 0.91
N ALA A 117 -0.55 -13.61 -0.09
CA ALA A 117 0.54 -14.57 -0.26
C ALA A 117 1.63 -14.05 -1.20
N VAL A 118 1.25 -13.23 -2.19
CA VAL A 118 2.19 -12.67 -3.18
C VAL A 118 1.85 -11.20 -3.41
N ARG A 119 2.91 -10.38 -3.45
CA ARG A 119 2.80 -8.97 -3.81
C ARG A 119 3.95 -8.59 -4.74
N HIS A 120 3.62 -8.05 -5.90
CA HIS A 120 4.61 -7.48 -6.82
C HIS A 120 4.31 -5.99 -6.99
N ALA A 121 5.24 -5.13 -6.64
CA ALA A 121 5.07 -3.68 -6.73
C ALA A 121 6.20 -3.04 -7.54
N SER A 122 5.79 -2.29 -8.57
CA SER A 122 6.68 -1.44 -9.36
C SER A 122 6.37 0.02 -9.02
N ILE A 123 7.41 0.82 -8.75
CA ILE A 123 7.25 2.17 -8.19
C ILE A 123 8.22 3.12 -8.87
N ASN A 124 7.71 4.30 -9.22
CA ASN A 124 8.52 5.42 -9.75
C ASN A 124 8.41 6.61 -8.79
N ASP A 125 9.54 7.22 -8.45
CA ASP A 125 9.57 8.40 -7.59
C ASP A 125 9.66 9.67 -8.44
N LEU A 126 8.84 10.67 -8.09
CA LEU A 126 8.89 12.00 -8.68
C LEU A 126 9.24 13.02 -7.59
N PRO A 127 10.37 13.71 -7.66
CA PRO A 127 10.64 14.85 -6.77
C PRO A 127 9.59 15.95 -7.00
N ILE A 128 9.03 16.46 -5.91
CA ILE A 128 8.06 17.56 -5.94
C ILE A 128 8.47 18.63 -4.94
N THR A 129 7.84 19.80 -5.04
CA THR A 129 7.94 20.79 -3.97
C THR A 129 6.87 20.51 -2.91
N GLU A 130 7.04 21.04 -1.71
CA GLU A 130 6.03 20.95 -0.67
C GLU A 130 4.69 21.56 -1.12
N ALA A 131 4.74 22.64 -1.90
CA ALA A 131 3.54 23.30 -2.44
C ALA A 131 2.80 22.44 -3.46
N ASP A 132 3.45 21.46 -4.09
CA ASP A 132 2.85 20.55 -5.06
C ASP A 132 2.12 19.37 -4.42
N ARG A 133 2.14 19.25 -3.09
CA ARG A 133 1.45 18.16 -2.38
C ARG A 133 -0.04 18.23 -2.60
N LEU A 134 -0.64 17.04 -2.77
CA LEU A 134 -2.08 16.86 -2.99
C LEU A 134 -2.72 16.04 -1.86
N PHE A 135 -1.93 15.35 -1.04
CA PHE A 135 -2.42 14.45 0.01
C PHE A 135 -2.41 15.17 1.35
N HIS A 136 -3.57 15.72 1.71
CA HIS A 136 -3.72 16.61 2.88
C HIS A 136 -4.67 16.03 3.90
N TRP A 137 -4.16 15.24 4.85
CA TRP A 137 -4.89 14.82 6.03
C TRP A 137 -3.90 14.59 7.18
N PRO A 138 -4.35 14.63 8.45
CA PRO A 138 -3.48 14.31 9.58
C PRO A 138 -2.89 12.89 9.46
N PRO A 139 -1.73 12.61 10.09
CA PRO A 139 -1.13 11.28 10.05
C PRO A 139 -2.13 10.18 10.38
N GLY A 140 -2.09 9.07 9.63
CA GLY A 140 -2.96 7.93 9.80
C GLY A 140 -3.94 7.76 8.65
N ARG A 141 -5.12 7.24 8.96
CA ARG A 141 -6.13 6.88 7.97
C ARG A 141 -6.62 8.09 7.19
N ARG A 142 -6.67 7.93 5.85
CA ARG A 142 -7.26 8.97 4.99
C ARG A 142 -8.75 9.13 5.31
N PRO A 143 -9.26 10.36 5.51
CA PRO A 143 -10.69 10.59 5.68
C PRO A 143 -11.50 10.12 4.47
N ASP A 144 -12.72 9.64 4.72
CA ASP A 144 -13.58 9.12 3.63
C ASP A 144 -13.94 10.18 2.59
N ASP A 145 -13.98 11.45 2.98
CA ASP A 145 -14.29 12.58 2.10
C ASP A 145 -13.06 13.16 1.38
N HIS A 146 -11.85 12.67 1.68
CA HIS A 146 -10.66 13.10 0.95
C HIS A 146 -10.68 12.49 -0.46
N PRO A 147 -10.35 13.27 -1.51
CA PRO A 147 -10.33 12.77 -2.89
C PRO A 147 -9.44 11.53 -3.06
N GLY A 148 -9.88 10.60 -3.91
CA GLY A 148 -9.07 9.46 -4.35
C GLY A 148 -8.17 9.82 -5.53
N LEU A 149 -7.40 8.83 -6.02
CA LEU A 149 -6.44 9.07 -7.12
C LEU A 149 -7.13 9.61 -8.38
N SER A 150 -8.21 8.98 -8.81
CA SER A 150 -8.94 9.41 -10.01
C SER A 150 -9.49 10.81 -9.86
N ASP A 151 -9.98 11.19 -8.68
CA ASP A 151 -10.50 12.53 -8.40
C ASP A 151 -9.40 13.59 -8.50
N LEU A 152 -8.16 13.22 -8.14
CA LEU A 152 -6.98 14.10 -8.17
C LEU A 152 -6.29 14.13 -9.54
N GLY A 153 -6.78 13.31 -10.49
CA GLY A 153 -6.18 13.22 -11.82
C GLY A 153 -4.85 12.48 -11.84
N LEU A 154 -4.64 11.60 -10.89
CA LEU A 154 -3.41 10.82 -10.76
C LEU A 154 -3.55 9.41 -11.31
#